data_0666276c88114fd94114898ef77eb86a
#
_entry.id   0666276c88114fd94114898ef77eb86a
#
_cell.length_a   1.000
_cell.length_b   1.000
_cell.length_c   1.000
_cell.angle_alpha   90.00
_cell.angle_beta   90.00
_cell.angle_gamma   90.00
#
_symmetry.space_group_name_H-M   'P 1'
#
loop_
_entity.id
_entity.type
_entity.pdbx_description
1 polymer ?
#
loop_
_entity_poly.entity_id
_entity_poly.type
_entity_poly.pdbx_seq_one_letter_code
_entity_poly.pdbx_strand_id
1 'polypeptide(L)'
;GTPSILDPTQMAELISIFKSHYGIDYGAEITMEVDPASFEEKDLYGFINAGVNRFSLGAQSFNNQVLKEAGRRHTSKDLEEACNWLKNAKKDNFIKSWSLDLIQNLPKSTLLIWQKDLEKTISFCPPHISIYDLNVEEGTVFQKLQDLGKLSLPNLDESFEISQLTSKILNNCGYLRYEISNYSLPGHQSRHNRVYWKGLGWWGFGQGSTSSPWGIRFSRPKNIDEYKKWVIDQCDKQLDKSLLVNSKKKLDLDEKIMLGLRTKEGINLKKLFI
;
A
#
# COMPACT_ATOMS: atom_id res chain seq x y z
N GLY A 1 -6.74 -0.62 -7.98
CA GLY A 1 -6.60 0.33 -9.10
C GLY A 1 -5.32 1.13 -9.00
N THR A 2 -5.02 1.92 -10.02
CA THR A 2 -3.85 2.80 -10.07
C THR A 2 -4.33 4.25 -10.03
N PRO A 3 -4.36 4.91 -8.85
CA PRO A 3 -4.91 6.27 -8.72
C PRO A 3 -4.20 7.31 -9.58
N SER A 4 -2.93 7.09 -9.92
CA SER A 4 -2.11 8.01 -10.72
C SER A 4 -2.48 8.10 -12.21
N ILE A 5 -3.50 7.36 -12.65
CA ILE A 5 -4.14 7.61 -13.97
C ILE A 5 -5.21 8.70 -13.93
N LEU A 6 -5.62 9.14 -12.73
CA LEU A 6 -6.47 10.31 -12.59
C LEU A 6 -5.66 11.57 -12.90
N ASP A 7 -6.34 12.54 -13.47
CA ASP A 7 -5.71 13.86 -13.63
C ASP A 7 -5.74 14.62 -12.29
N PRO A 8 -4.79 15.54 -12.06
CA PRO A 8 -4.72 16.30 -10.82
C PRO A 8 -5.99 17.09 -10.47
N THR A 9 -6.77 17.53 -11.46
CA THR A 9 -8.04 18.23 -11.21
C THR A 9 -9.10 17.29 -10.66
N GLN A 10 -9.18 16.06 -11.16
CA GLN A 10 -10.06 15.01 -10.63
C GLN A 10 -9.69 14.66 -9.19
N MET A 11 -8.39 14.60 -8.89
CA MET A 11 -7.92 14.37 -7.52
C MET A 11 -8.30 15.53 -6.59
N ALA A 12 -8.15 16.77 -7.04
CA ALA A 12 -8.54 17.96 -6.28
C ALA A 12 -10.05 17.97 -6.00
N GLU A 13 -10.86 17.63 -6.99
CA GLU A 13 -12.32 17.50 -6.83
C GLU A 13 -12.67 16.43 -5.81
N LEU A 14 -12.07 15.25 -5.90
CA LEU A 14 -12.29 14.15 -4.95
C LEU A 14 -11.96 14.56 -3.51
N ILE A 15 -10.81 15.17 -3.28
CA ILE A 15 -10.39 15.66 -1.96
C ILE A 15 -11.32 16.75 -1.47
N SER A 16 -11.78 17.66 -2.34
CA SER A 16 -12.74 18.71 -2.02
C SER A 16 -14.09 18.14 -1.56
N ILE A 17 -14.58 17.09 -2.21
CA ILE A 17 -15.81 16.37 -1.82
C ILE A 17 -15.65 15.78 -0.40
N PHE A 18 -14.54 15.09 -0.12
CA PHE A 18 -14.29 14.57 1.23
C PHE A 18 -14.20 15.68 2.27
N LYS A 19 -13.50 16.76 1.96
CA LYS A 19 -13.34 17.90 2.85
C LYS A 19 -14.68 18.57 3.19
N SER A 20 -15.56 18.75 2.20
CA SER A 20 -16.86 19.41 2.39
C SER A 20 -17.86 18.55 3.16
N HIS A 21 -17.85 17.22 3.00
CA HIS A 21 -18.85 16.33 3.61
C HIS A 21 -18.42 15.75 4.94
N TYR A 22 -17.12 15.48 5.13
CA TYR A 22 -16.60 14.78 6.32
C TYR A 22 -15.58 15.60 7.10
N GLY A 23 -15.04 16.65 6.49
CA GLY A 23 -13.88 17.34 7.03
C GLY A 23 -12.59 16.53 6.81
N ILE A 24 -11.46 17.24 6.81
CA ILE A 24 -10.12 16.65 6.81
C ILE A 24 -9.34 17.35 7.91
N ASP A 25 -8.87 16.59 8.89
CA ASP A 25 -8.10 17.11 10.02
C ASP A 25 -6.83 17.82 9.55
N TYR A 26 -6.46 18.88 10.26
CA TYR A 26 -5.18 19.52 10.07
C TYR A 26 -4.05 18.51 10.28
N GLY A 27 -3.19 18.36 9.29
CA GLY A 27 -2.09 17.41 9.37
C GLY A 27 -2.46 15.96 9.06
N ALA A 28 -3.66 15.68 8.53
CA ALA A 28 -4.01 14.36 8.01
C ALA A 28 -2.95 13.84 7.02
N GLU A 29 -2.72 12.53 7.02
CA GLU A 29 -1.95 11.85 5.99
C GLU A 29 -2.89 11.56 4.82
N ILE A 30 -2.60 12.15 3.66
CA ILE A 30 -3.32 11.91 2.40
C ILE A 30 -2.32 11.20 1.49
N THR A 31 -2.47 9.88 1.42
CA THR A 31 -1.56 9.02 0.65
C THR A 31 -2.16 8.67 -0.71
N MET A 32 -1.32 8.71 -1.74
CA MET A 32 -1.65 8.28 -3.09
C MET A 32 -0.66 7.22 -3.56
N GLU A 33 -1.18 6.09 -4.05
CA GLU A 33 -0.37 5.11 -4.77
C GLU A 33 -0.11 5.60 -6.19
N VAL A 34 1.13 5.48 -6.66
CA VAL A 34 1.53 5.92 -8.00
C VAL A 34 2.32 4.84 -8.72
N ASP A 35 2.04 4.68 -10.01
CA ASP A 35 2.81 3.80 -10.91
C ASP A 35 3.79 4.66 -11.73
N PRO A 36 5.09 4.31 -11.81
CA PRO A 36 6.11 5.13 -12.45
C PRO A 36 5.79 5.54 -13.90
N ALA A 37 5.07 4.68 -14.65
CA ALA A 37 4.71 4.96 -16.05
C ALA A 37 3.38 5.69 -16.24
N SER A 38 2.70 6.11 -15.17
CA SER A 38 1.35 6.65 -15.25
C SER A 38 1.22 8.13 -14.93
N PHE A 39 2.33 8.83 -14.63
CA PHE A 39 2.34 10.25 -14.31
C PHE A 39 3.68 10.90 -14.71
N GLU A 40 3.68 12.20 -14.88
CA GLU A 40 4.86 13.01 -15.12
C GLU A 40 5.14 13.93 -13.91
N GLU A 41 6.29 14.60 -13.91
CA GLU A 41 6.66 15.51 -12.82
C GLU A 41 5.62 16.61 -12.59
N LYS A 42 5.03 17.15 -13.66
CA LYS A 42 3.96 18.16 -13.56
C LYS A 42 2.73 17.62 -12.83
N ASP A 43 2.39 16.35 -13.05
CA ASP A 43 1.23 15.72 -12.41
C ASP A 43 1.49 15.49 -10.92
N LEU A 44 2.74 15.15 -10.53
CA LEU A 44 3.14 15.06 -9.13
C LEU A 44 2.85 16.38 -8.39
N TYR A 45 3.29 17.51 -8.94
CA TYR A 45 3.02 18.81 -8.32
C TYR A 45 1.53 19.17 -8.35
N GLY A 46 0.80 18.75 -9.38
CA GLY A 46 -0.66 18.86 -9.42
C GLY A 46 -1.35 18.09 -8.30
N PHE A 47 -0.94 16.84 -8.02
CA PHE A 47 -1.44 16.03 -6.89
C PHE A 47 -1.07 16.65 -5.54
N ILE A 48 0.13 17.18 -5.40
CA ILE A 48 0.56 17.91 -4.19
C ILE A 48 -0.34 19.13 -3.95
N ASN A 49 -0.61 19.91 -4.97
CA ASN A 49 -1.49 21.08 -4.91
C ASN A 49 -2.94 20.70 -4.59
N ALA A 50 -3.39 19.51 -5.03
CA ALA A 50 -4.67 18.94 -4.66
C ALA A 50 -4.77 18.56 -3.17
N GLY A 51 -3.62 18.42 -2.48
CA GLY A 51 -3.55 18.12 -1.05
C GLY A 51 -2.93 16.76 -0.72
N VAL A 52 -2.49 15.97 -1.71
CA VAL A 52 -1.74 14.73 -1.48
C VAL A 52 -0.39 15.08 -0.83
N ASN A 53 -0.07 14.47 0.30
CA ASN A 53 1.14 14.78 1.06
C ASN A 53 2.03 13.56 1.37
N ARG A 54 1.64 12.39 0.89
CA ARG A 54 2.42 11.15 0.91
C ARG A 54 2.18 10.37 -0.37
N PHE A 55 3.24 9.80 -0.94
CA PHE A 55 3.18 8.99 -2.15
C PHE A 55 3.74 7.60 -1.88
N SER A 56 3.14 6.56 -2.48
CA SER A 56 3.63 5.17 -2.47
C SER A 56 3.92 4.76 -3.90
N LEU A 57 5.22 4.67 -4.25
CA LEU A 57 5.66 4.42 -5.62
C LEU A 57 5.84 2.92 -5.85
N GLY A 58 5.05 2.35 -6.73
CA GLY A 58 5.07 0.93 -7.08
C GLY A 58 6.27 0.56 -7.94
N ALA A 59 7.43 0.36 -7.33
CA ALA A 59 8.69 0.03 -8.02
C ALA A 59 8.78 -1.43 -8.47
N GLN A 60 8.44 -2.35 -7.61
CA GLN A 60 8.54 -3.80 -7.71
C GLN A 60 9.99 -4.29 -7.79
N SER A 61 10.80 -3.85 -8.75
CA SER A 61 12.23 -4.13 -8.97
C SER A 61 12.86 -3.02 -9.80
N PHE A 62 14.18 -2.86 -9.76
CA PHE A 62 14.94 -2.02 -10.70
C PHE A 62 15.53 -2.82 -11.87
N ASN A 63 15.27 -4.12 -11.94
CA ASN A 63 15.72 -4.97 -13.03
C ASN A 63 14.66 -5.07 -14.13
N ASN A 64 14.99 -4.59 -15.34
CA ASN A 64 14.05 -4.56 -16.47
C ASN A 64 13.53 -5.94 -16.89
N GLN A 65 14.33 -7.02 -16.74
CA GLN A 65 13.88 -8.36 -17.05
C GLN A 65 12.86 -8.84 -16.00
N VAL A 66 13.12 -8.61 -14.72
CA VAL A 66 12.19 -8.92 -13.61
C VAL A 66 10.88 -8.14 -13.77
N LEU A 67 10.96 -6.84 -14.09
CA LEU A 67 9.78 -6.01 -14.36
C LEU A 67 8.94 -6.55 -15.53
N LYS A 68 9.58 -6.95 -16.62
CA LYS A 68 8.92 -7.54 -17.78
C LYS A 68 8.21 -8.84 -17.44
N GLU A 69 8.86 -9.75 -16.70
CA GLU A 69 8.27 -11.02 -16.26
C GLU A 69 7.11 -10.78 -15.26
N ALA A 70 7.20 -9.72 -14.47
CA ALA A 70 6.11 -9.29 -13.57
C ALA A 70 4.97 -8.54 -14.29
N GLY A 71 5.04 -8.40 -15.62
CA GLY A 71 4.01 -7.72 -16.42
C GLY A 71 3.94 -6.22 -16.20
N ARG A 72 5.04 -5.60 -15.73
CA ARG A 72 5.09 -4.15 -15.49
C ARG A 72 5.34 -3.40 -16.80
N ARG A 73 4.75 -2.21 -16.93
CA ARG A 73 4.89 -1.36 -18.12
C ARG A 73 6.08 -0.42 -18.05
N HIS A 74 6.44 0.01 -16.83
CA HIS A 74 7.56 0.91 -16.59
C HIS A 74 8.90 0.18 -16.70
N THR A 75 9.93 0.95 -16.98
CA THR A 75 11.33 0.52 -16.98
C THR A 75 12.03 1.01 -15.72
N SER A 76 13.26 0.49 -15.49
CA SER A 76 14.15 1.02 -14.44
C SER A 76 14.39 2.52 -14.58
N LYS A 77 14.46 3.04 -15.82
CA LYS A 77 14.67 4.46 -16.09
C LYS A 77 13.46 5.30 -15.63
N ASP A 78 12.25 4.91 -16.00
CA ASP A 78 11.02 5.58 -15.58
C ASP A 78 10.91 5.61 -14.05
N LEU A 79 11.27 4.50 -13.41
CA LEU A 79 11.29 4.38 -11.96
C LEU A 79 12.33 5.34 -11.33
N GLU A 80 13.54 5.43 -11.88
CA GLU A 80 14.59 6.32 -11.39
C GLU A 80 14.18 7.80 -11.51
N GLU A 81 13.53 8.17 -12.60
CA GLU A 81 13.01 9.52 -12.81
C GLU A 81 11.94 9.85 -11.75
N ALA A 82 10.96 8.97 -11.55
CA ALA A 82 9.92 9.14 -10.52
C ALA A 82 10.49 9.20 -9.10
N CYS A 83 11.50 8.37 -8.78
CA CYS A 83 12.21 8.43 -7.50
C CYS A 83 12.88 9.80 -7.29
N ASN A 84 13.50 10.37 -8.32
CA ASN A 84 14.16 11.68 -8.23
C ASN A 84 13.13 12.79 -8.00
N TRP A 85 11.98 12.77 -8.68
CA TRP A 85 10.90 13.76 -8.46
C TRP A 85 10.40 13.71 -7.01
N LEU A 86 10.13 12.52 -6.48
CA LEU A 86 9.67 12.36 -5.08
C LEU A 86 10.73 12.75 -4.06
N LYS A 87 12.00 12.40 -4.32
CA LYS A 87 13.14 12.80 -3.48
C LYS A 87 13.28 14.33 -3.42
N ASN A 88 13.17 15.01 -4.56
CA ASN A 88 13.24 16.46 -4.64
C ASN A 88 12.03 17.10 -3.93
N ALA A 89 10.81 16.64 -4.21
CA ALA A 89 9.59 17.12 -3.55
C ALA A 89 9.67 16.96 -2.03
N LYS A 90 10.28 15.86 -1.53
CA LYS A 90 10.52 15.67 -0.09
C LYS A 90 11.59 16.61 0.46
N LYS A 91 12.70 16.80 -0.25
CA LYS A 91 13.79 17.70 0.12
C LYS A 91 13.28 19.14 0.25
N ASP A 92 12.43 19.56 -0.67
CA ASP A 92 11.86 20.91 -0.72
C ASP A 92 10.63 21.08 0.20
N ASN A 93 10.30 20.07 1.01
CA ASN A 93 9.18 20.03 1.96
C ASN A 93 7.79 20.16 1.34
N PHE A 94 7.62 19.88 0.05
CA PHE A 94 6.30 19.83 -0.59
C PHE A 94 5.48 18.61 -0.13
N ILE A 95 6.14 17.52 0.24
CA ILE A 95 5.49 16.31 0.76
C ILE A 95 6.05 15.90 2.13
N LYS A 96 5.22 15.25 2.95
CA LYS A 96 5.61 14.77 4.27
C LYS A 96 6.50 13.54 4.21
N SER A 97 6.18 12.62 3.30
CA SER A 97 6.87 11.34 3.16
C SER A 97 6.58 10.71 1.80
N TRP A 98 7.36 9.71 1.44
CA TRP A 98 7.08 8.83 0.32
C TRP A 98 7.61 7.43 0.59
N SER A 99 7.03 6.44 -0.08
CA SER A 99 7.38 5.03 0.02
C SER A 99 7.83 4.50 -1.33
N LEU A 100 8.81 3.60 -1.30
CA LEU A 100 9.16 2.78 -2.44
C LEU A 100 8.71 1.34 -2.16
N ASP A 101 7.88 0.80 -3.04
CA ASP A 101 7.23 -0.49 -2.83
C ASP A 101 7.87 -1.53 -3.75
N LEU A 102 8.54 -2.52 -3.17
CA LEU A 102 9.23 -3.62 -3.83
C LEU A 102 8.51 -4.94 -3.60
N ILE A 103 8.71 -5.90 -4.50
CA ILE A 103 8.22 -7.27 -4.34
C ILE A 103 9.42 -8.22 -4.42
N GLN A 104 9.70 -8.90 -3.29
CA GLN A 104 10.69 -9.98 -3.27
C GLN A 104 10.11 -11.28 -3.85
N ASN A 105 10.98 -12.20 -4.23
CA ASN A 105 10.60 -13.49 -4.78
C ASN A 105 9.88 -13.43 -6.15
N LEU A 106 10.04 -12.34 -6.90
CA LEU A 106 9.54 -12.26 -8.28
C LEU A 106 10.24 -13.29 -9.19
N PRO A 107 9.58 -13.76 -10.28
CA PRO A 107 10.20 -14.61 -11.27
C PRO A 107 11.47 -13.96 -11.84
N LYS A 108 12.53 -14.78 -12.04
CA LYS A 108 13.86 -14.32 -12.49
C LYS A 108 14.61 -13.40 -11.52
N SER A 109 14.06 -13.09 -10.36
CA SER A 109 14.82 -12.39 -9.32
C SER A 109 15.73 -13.40 -8.59
N THR A 110 17.02 -13.14 -8.64
CA THR A 110 18.03 -13.89 -7.87
C THR A 110 18.45 -13.09 -6.65
N LEU A 111 19.10 -13.72 -5.67
CA LEU A 111 19.64 -13.03 -4.50
C LEU A 111 20.53 -11.83 -4.89
N LEU A 112 21.35 -11.95 -5.95
CA LEU A 112 22.19 -10.85 -6.42
C LEU A 112 21.37 -9.71 -7.04
N ILE A 113 20.34 -10.02 -7.82
CA ILE A 113 19.44 -9.00 -8.41
C ILE A 113 18.72 -8.29 -7.27
N TRP A 114 18.19 -9.03 -6.30
CA TRP A 114 17.50 -8.47 -5.14
C TRP A 114 18.40 -7.57 -4.30
N GLN A 115 19.66 -7.98 -4.07
CA GLN A 115 20.63 -7.13 -3.40
C GLN A 115 20.81 -5.79 -4.13
N LYS A 116 20.97 -5.80 -5.45
CA LYS A 116 21.08 -4.59 -6.26
C LYS A 116 19.82 -3.72 -6.20
N ASP A 117 18.65 -4.33 -6.17
CA ASP A 117 17.38 -3.61 -6.01
C ASP A 117 17.33 -2.88 -4.66
N LEU A 118 17.77 -3.51 -3.57
CA LEU A 118 17.85 -2.90 -2.25
C LEU A 118 18.89 -1.76 -2.21
N GLU A 119 20.09 -1.98 -2.74
CA GLU A 119 21.16 -0.97 -2.82
C GLU A 119 20.69 0.25 -3.61
N LYS A 120 20.01 0.03 -4.75
CA LYS A 120 19.45 1.10 -5.57
C LYS A 120 18.34 1.84 -4.83
N THR A 121 17.44 1.12 -4.16
CA THR A 121 16.38 1.70 -3.30
C THR A 121 16.98 2.64 -2.27
N ILE A 122 17.99 2.20 -1.53
CA ILE A 122 18.64 2.98 -0.48
C ILE A 122 19.31 4.23 -1.04
N SER A 123 19.86 4.19 -2.25
CA SER A 123 20.51 5.35 -2.88
C SER A 123 19.57 6.53 -3.11
N PHE A 124 18.26 6.28 -3.23
CA PHE A 124 17.25 7.34 -3.30
C PHE A 124 16.82 7.87 -1.94
N CYS A 125 17.18 7.19 -0.84
CA CYS A 125 16.85 7.56 0.54
C CYS A 125 15.33 7.76 0.77
N PRO A 126 14.43 6.83 0.32
CA PRO A 126 13.02 6.96 0.62
C PRO A 126 12.81 6.90 2.14
N PRO A 127 11.94 7.73 2.73
CA PRO A 127 11.68 7.66 4.17
C PRO A 127 11.00 6.36 4.61
N HIS A 128 10.36 5.65 3.67
CA HIS A 128 9.62 4.42 3.91
C HIS A 128 9.85 3.42 2.75
N ILE A 129 9.90 2.15 3.06
CA ILE A 129 10.07 1.06 2.09
C ILE A 129 9.08 -0.05 2.44
N SER A 130 8.27 -0.46 1.45
CA SER A 130 7.43 -1.64 1.54
C SER A 130 8.10 -2.80 0.81
N ILE A 131 8.22 -3.94 1.47
CA ILE A 131 8.75 -5.18 0.90
C ILE A 131 7.64 -6.23 0.98
N TYR A 132 7.02 -6.49 -0.15
CA TYR A 132 5.99 -7.51 -0.27
C TYR A 132 6.60 -8.84 -0.74
N ASP A 133 6.04 -9.94 -0.27
CA ASP A 133 6.28 -11.25 -0.87
C ASP A 133 5.34 -11.46 -2.05
N LEU A 134 5.85 -12.06 -3.13
CA LEU A 134 4.99 -12.48 -4.22
C LEU A 134 4.05 -13.60 -3.73
N ASN A 135 2.75 -13.31 -3.75
CA ASN A 135 1.70 -14.31 -3.60
C ASN A 135 1.04 -14.57 -4.95
N VAL A 136 0.93 -15.83 -5.32
CA VAL A 136 0.22 -16.23 -6.54
C VAL A 136 -1.27 -16.33 -6.23
N GLU A 137 -2.01 -15.32 -6.67
CA GLU A 137 -3.46 -15.21 -6.41
C GLU A 137 -4.26 -15.96 -7.47
N GLU A 138 -5.40 -16.51 -7.06
CA GLU A 138 -6.34 -17.19 -7.94
C GLU A 138 -6.85 -16.30 -9.07
N GLY A 139 -6.98 -16.86 -10.28
CA GLY A 139 -7.42 -16.13 -11.48
C GLY A 139 -6.36 -15.27 -12.17
N THR A 140 -5.12 -15.21 -11.64
CA THR A 140 -4.02 -14.42 -12.22
C THR A 140 -3.27 -15.17 -13.33
N VAL A 141 -2.48 -14.39 -14.10
CA VAL A 141 -1.56 -14.97 -15.09
C VAL A 141 -0.50 -15.85 -14.41
N PHE A 142 -0.02 -15.46 -13.23
CA PHE A 142 0.96 -16.24 -12.48
C PHE A 142 0.40 -17.59 -12.05
N GLN A 143 -0.87 -17.66 -11.61
CA GLN A 143 -1.50 -18.95 -11.32
C GLN A 143 -1.53 -19.85 -12.56
N LYS A 144 -1.95 -19.32 -13.72
CA LYS A 144 -1.97 -20.09 -14.96
C LYS A 144 -0.59 -20.61 -15.36
N LEU A 145 0.45 -19.80 -15.17
CA LEU A 145 1.82 -20.22 -15.42
C LEU A 145 2.29 -21.28 -14.41
N GLN A 146 1.88 -21.17 -13.16
CA GLN A 146 2.18 -22.16 -12.12
C GLN A 146 1.52 -23.50 -12.42
N ASP A 147 0.23 -23.50 -12.77
CA ASP A 147 -0.54 -24.69 -13.13
C ASP A 147 0.07 -25.41 -14.37
N LEU A 148 0.69 -24.65 -15.27
CA LEU A 148 1.40 -25.18 -16.43
C LEU A 148 2.87 -25.59 -16.15
N GLY A 149 3.34 -25.45 -14.91
CA GLY A 149 4.74 -25.71 -14.54
C GLY A 149 5.75 -24.75 -15.18
N LYS A 150 5.30 -23.57 -15.63
CA LYS A 150 6.12 -22.57 -16.33
C LYS A 150 6.54 -21.39 -15.44
N LEU A 151 6.05 -21.32 -14.20
CA LEU A 151 6.43 -20.30 -13.24
C LEU A 151 7.59 -20.81 -12.38
N SER A 152 8.76 -20.19 -12.51
CA SER A 152 9.90 -20.48 -11.65
C SER A 152 9.99 -19.42 -10.56
N LEU A 153 9.76 -19.83 -9.33
CA LEU A 153 9.88 -19.01 -8.13
C LEU A 153 11.04 -19.53 -7.27
N PRO A 154 11.66 -18.68 -6.43
CA PRO A 154 12.61 -19.14 -5.42
C PRO A 154 12.00 -20.21 -4.52
N ASN A 155 12.79 -21.20 -4.13
CA ASN A 155 12.39 -22.16 -3.12
C ASN A 155 12.36 -21.54 -1.72
N LEU A 156 11.97 -22.31 -0.70
CA LEU A 156 11.84 -21.81 0.67
C LEU A 156 13.18 -21.33 1.26
N ASP A 157 14.28 -22.03 0.98
CA ASP A 157 15.60 -21.66 1.49
C ASP A 157 16.09 -20.36 0.83
N GLU A 158 15.95 -20.25 -0.49
CA GLU A 158 16.26 -19.02 -1.23
C GLU A 158 15.41 -17.84 -0.76
N SER A 159 14.11 -18.05 -0.54
CA SER A 159 13.20 -17.03 -0.01
C SER A 159 13.59 -16.58 1.40
N PHE A 160 14.05 -17.51 2.23
CA PHE A 160 14.55 -17.21 3.55
C PHE A 160 15.85 -16.38 3.50
N GLU A 161 16.81 -16.75 2.63
CA GLU A 161 18.04 -15.97 2.41
C GLU A 161 17.75 -14.55 1.93
N ILE A 162 16.81 -14.39 0.99
CA ILE A 162 16.33 -13.08 0.50
C ILE A 162 15.78 -12.24 1.66
N SER A 163 14.94 -12.82 2.50
CA SER A 163 14.36 -12.13 3.67
C SER A 163 15.41 -11.74 4.71
N GLN A 164 16.39 -12.61 4.97
CA GLN A 164 17.51 -12.33 5.86
C GLN A 164 18.37 -11.16 5.33
N LEU A 165 18.72 -11.20 4.03
CA LEU A 165 19.48 -10.16 3.36
C LEU A 165 18.74 -8.82 3.43
N THR A 166 17.43 -8.81 3.15
CA THR A 166 16.57 -7.63 3.23
C THR A 166 16.66 -6.99 4.62
N SER A 167 16.42 -7.78 5.65
CA SER A 167 16.45 -7.31 7.03
C SER A 167 17.82 -6.77 7.42
N LYS A 168 18.90 -7.45 7.03
CA LYS A 168 20.27 -7.04 7.31
C LYS A 168 20.61 -5.71 6.65
N ILE A 169 20.34 -5.57 5.35
CA ILE A 169 20.69 -4.36 4.58
C ILE A 169 19.89 -3.16 5.10
N LEU A 170 18.57 -3.30 5.23
CA LEU A 170 17.71 -2.19 5.63
C LEU A 170 17.99 -1.74 7.07
N ASN A 171 18.19 -2.66 8.02
CA ASN A 171 18.55 -2.31 9.40
C ASN A 171 19.89 -1.57 9.48
N ASN A 172 20.90 -1.99 8.72
CA ASN A 172 22.20 -1.32 8.67
C ASN A 172 22.10 0.12 8.13
N CYS A 173 21.06 0.42 7.33
CA CYS A 173 20.80 1.74 6.79
C CYS A 173 19.79 2.55 7.64
N GLY A 174 19.44 2.07 8.85
CA GLY A 174 18.56 2.77 9.78
C GLY A 174 17.06 2.60 9.55
N TYR A 175 16.65 1.76 8.60
CA TYR A 175 15.25 1.44 8.41
C TYR A 175 14.81 0.40 9.43
N LEU A 176 13.79 0.71 10.21
CA LEU A 176 13.24 -0.18 11.21
C LEU A 176 11.99 -0.86 10.67
N ARG A 177 11.96 -2.19 10.72
CA ARG A 177 10.76 -2.95 10.42
C ARG A 177 9.73 -2.69 11.51
N TYR A 178 8.58 -2.11 11.19
CA TYR A 178 7.53 -1.80 12.17
C TYR A 178 6.31 -2.72 12.05
N GLU A 179 6.16 -3.42 10.92
CA GLU A 179 5.20 -4.49 10.71
C GLU A 179 5.70 -5.43 9.60
N ILE A 180 4.92 -6.45 9.26
CA ILE A 180 5.38 -7.60 8.49
C ILE A 180 6.03 -7.26 7.14
N SER A 181 5.55 -6.23 6.44
CA SER A 181 6.02 -5.86 5.10
C SER A 181 6.70 -4.49 5.04
N ASN A 182 6.62 -3.69 6.11
CA ASN A 182 7.02 -2.28 6.01
C ASN A 182 8.18 -1.90 6.93
N TYR A 183 9.10 -1.16 6.34
CA TYR A 183 10.27 -0.58 6.98
C TYR A 183 10.22 0.94 6.85
N SER A 184 10.70 1.67 7.84
CA SER A 184 10.77 3.13 7.78
C SER A 184 11.91 3.70 8.58
N LEU A 185 12.35 4.88 8.19
CA LEU A 185 13.11 5.76 9.06
C LEU A 185 12.21 6.23 10.22
N PRO A 186 12.79 6.63 11.38
CA PRO A 186 12.01 7.15 12.51
C PRO A 186 11.04 8.26 12.10
N GLY A 187 9.78 8.17 12.53
CA GLY A 187 8.75 9.17 12.23
C GLY A 187 8.03 9.02 10.87
N HIS A 188 8.44 8.05 10.03
CA HIS A 188 7.88 7.88 8.67
C HIS A 188 7.01 6.63 8.49
N GLN A 189 6.58 5.98 9.59
CA GLN A 189 5.62 4.88 9.51
C GLN A 189 4.31 5.34 8.87
N SER A 190 3.74 4.53 7.96
CA SER A 190 2.44 4.83 7.35
C SER A 190 1.33 4.83 8.41
N ARG A 191 0.67 5.98 8.57
CA ARG A 191 -0.47 6.10 9.50
C ARG A 191 -1.65 5.27 9.01
N HIS A 192 -1.86 5.22 7.68
CA HIS A 192 -2.89 4.41 7.05
C HIS A 192 -2.71 2.92 7.39
N ASN A 193 -1.53 2.33 7.16
CA ASN A 193 -1.28 0.91 7.46
C ASN A 193 -1.47 0.60 8.95
N ARG A 194 -1.07 1.51 9.82
CA ARG A 194 -1.24 1.34 11.27
C ARG A 194 -2.69 1.34 11.73
N VAL A 195 -3.62 1.96 10.99
CA VAL A 195 -5.06 1.88 11.27
C VAL A 195 -5.53 0.42 11.21
N TYR A 196 -5.13 -0.31 10.16
CA TYR A 196 -5.49 -1.72 9.99
C TYR A 196 -4.87 -2.61 11.08
N TRP A 197 -3.58 -2.49 11.30
CA TRP A 197 -2.86 -3.33 12.27
C TRP A 197 -3.31 -3.09 13.72
N LYS A 198 -3.78 -1.90 14.03
CA LYS A 198 -4.35 -1.58 15.35
C LYS A 198 -5.83 -1.97 15.47
N GLY A 199 -6.43 -2.53 14.43
CA GLY A 199 -7.85 -2.87 14.41
C GLY A 199 -8.77 -1.66 14.58
N LEU A 200 -8.33 -0.48 14.16
CA LEU A 200 -9.16 0.73 14.18
C LEU A 200 -10.16 0.71 13.03
N GLY A 201 -11.24 1.49 13.17
CA GLY A 201 -12.25 1.59 12.12
C GLY A 201 -11.78 2.37 10.90
N TRP A 202 -12.27 1.95 9.73
CA TRP A 202 -12.05 2.67 8.46
C TRP A 202 -13.25 2.59 7.53
N TRP A 203 -13.35 3.55 6.63
CA TRP A 203 -14.30 3.55 5.53
C TRP A 203 -13.60 3.36 4.20
N GLY A 204 -14.11 2.45 3.37
CA GLY A 204 -13.74 2.33 1.98
C GLY A 204 -14.80 2.99 1.10
N PHE A 205 -14.42 3.64 0.03
CA PHE A 205 -15.29 4.27 -0.96
C PHE A 205 -15.01 3.69 -2.35
N GLY A 206 -16.04 3.63 -3.19
CA GLY A 206 -15.94 3.11 -4.54
C GLY A 206 -16.28 1.62 -4.64
N GLN A 207 -16.40 1.14 -5.87
CA GLN A 207 -16.73 -0.27 -6.18
C GLN A 207 -15.66 -1.22 -5.62
N GLY A 208 -16.10 -2.36 -5.11
CA GLY A 208 -15.21 -3.39 -4.56
C GLY A 208 -14.52 -3.02 -3.25
N SER A 209 -14.68 -1.78 -2.76
CA SER A 209 -14.05 -1.36 -1.51
C SER A 209 -14.67 -2.02 -0.29
N THR A 210 -13.84 -2.26 0.72
CA THR A 210 -14.27 -2.80 2.01
C THR A 210 -14.24 -1.69 3.06
N SER A 211 -15.17 -1.72 3.99
CA SER A 211 -15.21 -0.87 5.18
C SER A 211 -15.22 -1.72 6.43
N SER A 212 -14.71 -1.18 7.53
CA SER A 212 -14.79 -1.79 8.87
C SER A 212 -14.89 -0.68 9.94
N PRO A 213 -15.96 0.13 9.96
CA PRO A 213 -16.01 1.33 10.79
C PRO A 213 -16.09 1.03 12.29
N TRP A 214 -16.71 -0.08 12.69
CA TRP A 214 -16.92 -0.43 14.12
C TRP A 214 -16.63 -1.91 14.40
N GLY A 215 -15.65 -2.50 13.70
CA GLY A 215 -15.33 -3.91 13.80
C GLY A 215 -16.26 -4.81 13.00
N ILE A 216 -17.20 -4.24 12.25
CA ILE A 216 -18.02 -4.96 11.27
C ILE A 216 -17.46 -4.70 9.88
N ARG A 217 -16.97 -5.77 9.25
CA ARG A 217 -16.41 -5.71 7.91
C ARG A 217 -17.49 -5.98 6.87
N PHE A 218 -17.63 -5.08 5.88
CA PHE A 218 -18.50 -5.27 4.73
C PHE A 218 -17.86 -4.73 3.46
N SER A 219 -18.13 -5.37 2.33
CA SER A 219 -17.60 -4.99 1.02
C SER A 219 -18.71 -4.53 0.09
N ARG A 220 -18.38 -3.59 -0.77
CA ARG A 220 -19.25 -3.10 -1.83
C ARG A 220 -19.18 -4.00 -3.06
N PRO A 221 -20.22 -4.01 -3.92
CA PRO A 221 -20.19 -4.76 -5.16
C PRO A 221 -18.96 -4.43 -6.02
N LYS A 222 -18.36 -5.46 -6.63
CA LYS A 222 -17.19 -5.31 -7.51
C LYS A 222 -17.57 -4.93 -8.93
N ASN A 223 -18.80 -5.26 -9.37
CA ASN A 223 -19.33 -4.87 -10.68
C ASN A 223 -19.86 -3.43 -10.62
N ILE A 224 -19.61 -2.63 -11.66
CA ILE A 224 -19.95 -1.19 -11.67
C ILE A 224 -21.47 -0.97 -11.66
N ASP A 225 -22.25 -1.79 -12.38
CA ASP A 225 -23.69 -1.62 -12.46
C ASP A 225 -24.40 -2.07 -11.17
N GLU A 226 -23.89 -3.15 -10.55
CA GLU A 226 -24.32 -3.58 -9.22
C GLU A 226 -23.97 -2.52 -8.17
N TYR A 227 -22.78 -1.92 -8.27
CA TYR A 227 -22.36 -0.84 -7.36
C TYR A 227 -23.25 0.39 -7.49
N LYS A 228 -23.61 0.81 -8.71
CA LYS A 228 -24.56 1.92 -8.94
C LYS A 228 -25.93 1.64 -8.32
N LYS A 229 -26.47 0.44 -8.53
CA LYS A 229 -27.73 0.02 -7.90
C LYS A 229 -27.62 0.04 -6.38
N TRP A 230 -26.55 -0.52 -5.85
CA TRP A 230 -26.28 -0.52 -4.40
C TRP A 230 -26.24 0.90 -3.82
N VAL A 231 -25.59 1.86 -4.49
CA VAL A 231 -25.54 3.26 -4.05
C VAL A 231 -26.95 3.87 -3.99
N ILE A 232 -27.76 3.69 -5.03
CA ILE A 232 -29.13 4.18 -5.07
C ILE A 232 -29.94 3.59 -3.93
N ASP A 233 -29.89 2.26 -3.76
CA ASP A 233 -30.59 1.56 -2.66
C ASP A 233 -30.18 2.04 -1.26
N GLN A 234 -28.90 2.44 -1.09
CA GLN A 234 -28.42 2.98 0.19
C GLN A 234 -28.85 4.44 0.41
N CYS A 235 -29.01 5.22 -0.64
CA CYS A 235 -29.54 6.59 -0.55
C CYS A 235 -31.02 6.58 -0.20
N ASP A 236 -31.80 5.65 -0.75
CA ASP A 236 -33.24 5.51 -0.50
C ASP A 236 -33.53 4.91 0.88
N LYS A 237 -32.72 3.98 1.33
CA LYS A 237 -32.72 3.49 2.71
C LYS A 237 -31.94 4.50 3.55
N GLN A 238 -32.61 5.47 4.20
CA GLN A 238 -31.95 6.24 5.27
C GLN A 238 -31.14 5.25 6.09
N LEU A 239 -29.79 5.41 6.05
CA LEU A 239 -28.86 4.48 6.71
C LEU A 239 -29.46 4.10 8.06
N ASP A 240 -29.85 2.84 8.18
CA ASP A 240 -30.54 2.40 9.40
C ASP A 240 -29.57 2.60 10.57
N LYS A 241 -29.80 3.68 11.32
CA LYS A 241 -28.98 4.02 12.49
C LYS A 241 -28.95 2.86 13.49
N SER A 242 -29.87 1.90 13.40
CA SER A 242 -29.87 0.69 14.21
C SER A 242 -28.68 -0.22 13.91
N LEU A 243 -28.19 -0.25 12.65
CA LEU A 243 -26.93 -0.93 12.29
C LEU A 243 -25.70 -0.22 12.92
N LEU A 244 -25.79 1.09 13.15
CA LEU A 244 -24.74 1.89 13.75
C LEU A 244 -24.70 1.74 15.29
N VAL A 245 -25.86 1.57 15.92
CA VAL A 245 -25.98 1.56 17.39
C VAL A 245 -25.72 0.18 17.98
N ASN A 246 -26.08 -0.90 17.29
CA ASN A 246 -25.93 -2.28 17.78
C ASN A 246 -24.59 -2.95 17.47
N SER A 247 -23.68 -2.30 16.78
CA SER A 247 -22.49 -2.90 16.20
C SER A 247 -21.17 -2.47 16.83
N LYS A 248 -21.09 -2.36 18.14
CA LYS A 248 -19.78 -2.47 18.84
C LYS A 248 -19.35 -3.93 18.87
N LYS A 249 -19.27 -4.56 17.70
CA LYS A 249 -18.61 -5.87 17.64
C LYS A 249 -17.12 -5.63 17.86
N LYS A 250 -16.64 -5.96 19.03
CA LYS A 250 -15.20 -6.01 19.30
C LYS A 250 -14.58 -6.96 18.26
N LEU A 251 -13.40 -6.63 17.75
CA LEU A 251 -12.61 -7.57 16.95
C LEU A 251 -12.58 -8.94 17.65
N ASP A 252 -12.75 -9.99 16.87
CA ASP A 252 -12.59 -11.35 17.33
C ASP A 252 -11.20 -11.54 17.96
N LEU A 253 -11.11 -12.44 18.92
CA LEU A 253 -9.84 -12.72 19.62
C LEU A 253 -8.76 -13.17 18.63
N ASP A 254 -9.11 -14.07 17.70
CA ASP A 254 -8.18 -14.57 16.69
C ASP A 254 -7.70 -13.45 15.74
N GLU A 255 -8.61 -12.54 15.35
CA GLU A 255 -8.25 -11.38 14.54
C GLU A 255 -7.32 -10.41 15.31
N LYS A 256 -7.59 -10.15 16.60
CA LYS A 256 -6.70 -9.35 17.45
C LYS A 256 -5.30 -9.96 17.55
N ILE A 257 -5.23 -11.29 17.73
CA ILE A 257 -3.96 -12.02 17.80
C ILE A 257 -3.23 -11.91 16.46
N MET A 258 -3.91 -12.20 15.35
CA MET A 258 -3.34 -12.13 14.02
C MET A 258 -2.78 -10.73 13.69
N LEU A 259 -3.55 -9.66 13.97
CA LEU A 259 -3.13 -8.29 13.71
C LEU A 259 -1.94 -7.89 14.59
N GLY A 260 -1.99 -8.21 15.88
CA GLY A 260 -0.93 -7.85 16.82
C GLY A 260 0.40 -8.54 16.55
N LEU A 261 0.38 -9.83 16.19
CA LEU A 261 1.59 -10.59 15.85
C LEU A 261 2.28 -10.12 14.55
N ARG A 262 1.59 -9.34 13.73
CA ARG A 262 2.16 -8.76 12.51
C ARG A 262 2.89 -7.43 12.72
N THR A 263 2.86 -6.90 13.95
CA THR A 263 3.50 -5.63 14.31
C THR A 263 4.68 -5.84 15.25
N LYS A 264 5.63 -4.89 15.22
CA LYS A 264 6.77 -4.90 16.14
C LYS A 264 6.33 -4.78 17.61
N GLU A 265 5.23 -4.09 17.87
CA GLU A 265 4.68 -3.90 19.21
C GLU A 265 4.15 -5.20 19.83
N GLY A 266 3.75 -6.16 18.97
CA GLY A 266 3.21 -7.45 19.44
C GLY A 266 1.87 -7.32 20.14
N ILE A 267 1.57 -8.27 21.04
CA ILE A 267 0.30 -8.38 21.74
C ILE A 267 0.51 -8.14 23.24
N ASN A 268 -0.32 -7.30 23.83
CA ASN A 268 -0.40 -7.19 25.28
C ASN A 268 -1.41 -8.23 25.83
N LEU A 269 -0.90 -9.33 26.36
CA LEU A 269 -1.72 -10.44 26.86
C LEU A 269 -2.71 -10.01 27.95
N LYS A 270 -2.36 -9.02 28.80
CA LYS A 270 -3.28 -8.51 29.83
C LYS A 270 -4.49 -7.78 29.25
N LYS A 271 -4.37 -7.22 28.02
CA LYS A 271 -5.45 -6.49 27.35
C LYS A 271 -6.23 -7.36 26.34
N LEU A 272 -5.84 -8.62 26.17
CA LEU A 272 -6.45 -9.49 25.17
C LEU A 272 -7.87 -9.92 25.56
N PHE A 273 -8.11 -10.08 26.86
CA PHE A 273 -9.37 -10.63 27.43
C PHE A 273 -10.29 -9.55 28.02
N ILE A 274 -9.99 -8.28 27.80
CA ILE A 274 -10.82 -7.13 28.17
C ILE A 274 -11.56 -6.61 26.92
#